data_24f60bd3d057b46077209734d92ae66f
#
_entry.id   24f60bd3d057b46077209734d92ae66f
#
_cell.length_a   1.000
_cell.length_b   1.000
_cell.length_c   1.000
_cell.angle_alpha   90.00
_cell.angle_beta   90.00
_cell.angle_gamma   90.00
#
_symmetry.space_group_name_H-M   'P 1'
#
loop_
_entity.id
_entity.type
_entity.pdbx_description
1 polymer ?
#
loop_
_entity_poly.entity_id
_entity_poly.type
_entity_poly.pdbx_seq_one_letter_code
_entity_poly.pdbx_strand_id
1 'polypeptide(L)'
;DALAWIKAEMKRSRRNFTSRIHYLNANKVPHADLFFPEDEAELDAPPRIRRHSPEIYETFRKEAAKGFEGLVGNPFSRDPRFLFGDMGTPKVDEPTTSQLLRNAVTIVKRQTAHTIKDGEFIPSRFAKKDFIAFVDPAQPLTREMMEKAVTMEFRHVLARNPREAELKRFVALMEKNVKDAGRTAGVRYTLAAVFLLPDSVFRRELGATPDGEGRARLQPEEIAHALAYALTDKRPGSLLLDAATKGKLNDEAGVREVVDSLFDDPKLQKPRILRFFQEFFEYH
;
A
#
# COMPACT_ATOMS: atom_id res chain seq x y z
N ASP A 1 -11.22 -36.85 0.53
CA ASP A 1 -10.37 -35.66 0.40
C ASP A 1 -11.12 -34.59 -0.41
N ALA A 2 -11.55 -33.51 0.26
CA ALA A 2 -12.36 -32.44 -0.35
C ALA A 2 -11.66 -31.80 -1.56
N LEU A 3 -10.34 -31.63 -1.48
CA LEU A 3 -9.56 -31.03 -2.56
C LEU A 3 -9.51 -31.92 -3.81
N ALA A 4 -9.36 -33.22 -3.63
CA ALA A 4 -9.40 -34.16 -4.74
C ALA A 4 -10.78 -34.21 -5.40
N TRP A 5 -11.84 -34.15 -4.60
CA TRP A 5 -13.22 -34.07 -5.10
C TRP A 5 -13.47 -32.75 -5.89
N ILE A 6 -13.03 -31.60 -5.33
CA ILE A 6 -13.14 -30.30 -6.00
C ILE A 6 -12.39 -30.34 -7.35
N LYS A 7 -11.17 -30.85 -7.39
CA LYS A 7 -10.39 -30.99 -8.64
C LYS A 7 -11.09 -31.87 -9.67
N ALA A 8 -11.67 -33.01 -9.23
CA ALA A 8 -12.39 -33.90 -10.10
C ALA A 8 -13.66 -33.26 -10.64
N GLU A 9 -14.42 -32.55 -9.79
CA GLU A 9 -15.64 -31.86 -10.15
C GLU A 9 -15.38 -30.70 -11.12
N MET A 10 -14.35 -29.91 -10.88
CA MET A 10 -13.94 -28.82 -11.78
C MET A 10 -13.51 -29.35 -13.15
N LYS A 11 -12.77 -30.47 -13.22
CA LYS A 11 -12.43 -31.12 -14.50
C LYS A 11 -13.71 -31.60 -15.23
N ARG A 12 -14.65 -32.16 -14.50
CA ARG A 12 -15.92 -32.64 -15.08
C ARG A 12 -16.80 -31.48 -15.57
N SER A 13 -16.82 -30.38 -14.83
CA SER A 13 -17.65 -29.20 -15.12
C SER A 13 -16.96 -28.19 -16.05
N ARG A 14 -15.79 -28.51 -16.56
CA ARG A 14 -14.94 -27.61 -17.40
C ARG A 14 -15.72 -26.91 -18.52
N ARG A 15 -16.72 -27.57 -19.13
CA ARG A 15 -17.58 -27.01 -20.20
C ARG A 15 -18.56 -25.96 -19.66
N ASN A 16 -18.99 -26.05 -18.40
CA ASN A 16 -19.98 -25.18 -17.81
C ASN A 16 -19.39 -23.93 -17.17
N PHE A 17 -18.14 -24.01 -16.72
CA PHE A 17 -17.44 -22.88 -16.07
C PHE A 17 -16.81 -21.89 -17.05
N THR A 18 -16.57 -22.30 -18.28
CA THR A 18 -15.90 -21.44 -19.28
C THR A 18 -16.77 -20.36 -19.89
N SER A 19 -18.09 -20.36 -19.62
CA SER A 19 -19.02 -19.53 -20.39
C SER A 19 -19.30 -18.15 -19.82
N ARG A 20 -18.87 -17.81 -18.61
CA ARG A 20 -19.38 -16.61 -17.92
C ARG A 20 -18.39 -15.54 -17.48
N ILE A 21 -17.08 -15.74 -17.58
CA ILE A 21 -16.15 -14.62 -17.33
C ILE A 21 -16.01 -13.76 -18.60
N HIS A 22 -17.01 -12.95 -18.84
CA HIS A 22 -17.00 -11.97 -19.91
C HIS A 22 -16.26 -10.65 -19.57
N TYR A 23 -15.83 -10.48 -18.32
CA TYR A 23 -15.33 -9.18 -17.85
C TYR A 23 -13.88 -8.90 -18.19
N LEU A 24 -13.10 -9.91 -18.39
CA LEU A 24 -11.65 -9.75 -18.62
C LEU A 24 -11.32 -9.96 -20.09
N ASN A 25 -12.07 -9.27 -20.92
CA ASN A 25 -11.75 -9.07 -22.32
C ASN A 25 -10.60 -9.92 -22.84
N ALA A 26 -10.94 -10.96 -23.62
CA ALA A 26 -10.12 -11.67 -24.57
C ALA A 26 -9.33 -12.90 -24.13
N ASN A 27 -8.87 -13.07 -22.93
CA ASN A 27 -8.17 -14.28 -22.56
C ASN A 27 -9.04 -15.19 -21.72
N LYS A 28 -9.82 -16.05 -22.40
CA LYS A 28 -10.58 -17.12 -21.77
C LYS A 28 -9.62 -18.15 -21.19
N VAL A 29 -9.06 -17.85 -20.01
CA VAL A 29 -8.31 -18.87 -19.28
C VAL A 29 -9.34 -19.84 -18.70
N PRO A 30 -9.30 -21.13 -19.04
CA PRO A 30 -10.16 -22.11 -18.39
C PRO A 30 -9.94 -22.08 -16.89
N HIS A 31 -11.01 -22.06 -16.09
CA HIS A 31 -10.91 -21.97 -14.63
C HIS A 31 -10.07 -23.09 -14.03
N ALA A 32 -10.15 -24.31 -14.62
CA ALA A 32 -9.33 -25.41 -14.17
C ALA A 32 -7.84 -25.11 -14.33
N ASP A 33 -7.43 -24.48 -15.41
CA ASP A 33 -6.03 -24.15 -15.68
C ASP A 33 -5.55 -23.00 -14.80
N LEU A 34 -6.46 -22.11 -14.36
CA LEU A 34 -6.14 -21.03 -13.41
C LEU A 34 -5.85 -21.55 -11.99
N PHE A 35 -6.68 -22.51 -11.53
CA PHE A 35 -6.56 -23.03 -10.16
C PHE A 35 -5.69 -24.28 -10.05
N PHE A 36 -5.58 -25.04 -11.13
CA PHE A 36 -4.88 -26.32 -11.16
C PHE A 36 -4.13 -26.43 -12.49
N PRO A 37 -3.11 -25.61 -12.72
CA PRO A 37 -2.28 -25.70 -13.91
C PRO A 37 -1.72 -27.14 -14.01
N GLU A 38 -1.75 -27.73 -15.20
CA GLU A 38 -1.22 -29.07 -15.42
C GLU A 38 0.31 -29.06 -15.41
N ASP A 39 0.90 -27.93 -15.76
CA ASP A 39 2.33 -27.69 -15.73
C ASP A 39 2.67 -26.65 -14.66
N GLU A 40 3.71 -26.91 -13.87
CA GLU A 40 4.37 -25.90 -13.02
C GLU A 40 5.21 -24.97 -13.92
N ALA A 41 4.57 -24.35 -14.91
CA ALA A 41 5.25 -23.37 -15.73
C ALA A 41 5.65 -22.18 -14.86
N GLU A 42 6.92 -21.86 -14.84
CA GLU A 42 7.40 -20.62 -14.26
C GLU A 42 6.69 -19.45 -14.97
N LEU A 43 5.76 -18.82 -14.25
CA LEU A 43 5.02 -17.68 -14.77
C LEU A 43 5.91 -16.44 -14.70
N ASP A 44 6.59 -16.15 -15.77
CA ASP A 44 7.28 -14.88 -15.94
C ASP A 44 6.26 -13.76 -16.14
N ALA A 45 6.17 -12.88 -15.15
CA ALA A 45 5.36 -11.70 -15.27
C ALA A 45 6.24 -10.48 -15.66
N PRO A 46 5.83 -9.67 -16.65
CA PRO A 46 6.58 -8.49 -17.01
C PRO A 46 6.64 -7.51 -15.82
N PRO A 47 7.75 -6.74 -15.69
CA PRO A 47 7.84 -5.67 -14.72
C PRO A 47 6.64 -4.73 -14.82
N ARG A 48 6.05 -4.38 -13.69
CA ARG A 48 4.81 -3.60 -13.71
C ARG A 48 4.70 -2.62 -12.54
N ILE A 49 3.98 -1.55 -12.82
CA ILE A 49 3.54 -0.58 -11.82
C ILE A 49 2.02 -0.58 -11.87
N ARG A 50 1.40 -0.83 -10.71
CA ARG A 50 -0.05 -0.89 -10.58
C ARG A 50 -0.53 0.17 -9.61
N ARG A 51 -1.53 0.96 -10.00
CA ARG A 51 -2.20 1.87 -9.09
C ARG A 51 -2.89 1.07 -7.97
N HIS A 52 -2.88 1.61 -6.76
CA HIS A 52 -3.65 1.05 -5.66
C HIS A 52 -5.14 1.01 -6.00
N SER A 53 -5.83 -0.04 -5.57
CA SER A 53 -7.28 -0.11 -5.72
C SER A 53 -7.97 0.92 -4.80
N PRO A 54 -9.22 1.30 -5.13
CA PRO A 54 -10.01 2.17 -4.26
C PRO A 54 -10.09 1.69 -2.82
N GLU A 55 -10.18 0.36 -2.60
CA GLU A 55 -10.27 -0.24 -1.27
C GLU A 55 -8.97 -0.10 -0.48
N ILE A 56 -7.82 -0.31 -1.12
CA ILE A 56 -6.50 -0.12 -0.49
C ILE A 56 -6.34 1.35 -0.07
N TYR A 57 -6.69 2.28 -0.95
CA TYR A 57 -6.62 3.70 -0.60
C TYR A 57 -7.64 4.07 0.48
N GLU A 58 -8.83 3.50 0.43
CA GLU A 58 -9.87 3.72 1.46
C GLU A 58 -9.41 3.26 2.84
N THR A 59 -8.79 2.09 2.92
CA THR A 59 -8.23 1.58 4.18
C THR A 59 -7.11 2.48 4.70
N PHE A 60 -6.20 2.89 3.82
CA PHE A 60 -5.16 3.86 4.16
C PHE A 60 -5.75 5.18 4.66
N ARG A 61 -6.71 5.74 3.94
CA ARG A 61 -7.37 6.99 4.28
C ARG A 61 -7.99 6.94 5.69
N LYS A 62 -8.70 5.85 6.00
CA LYS A 62 -9.30 5.63 7.33
C LYS A 62 -8.24 5.56 8.43
N GLU A 63 -7.12 4.90 8.19
CA GLU A 63 -6.02 4.82 9.15
C GLU A 63 -5.29 6.16 9.33
N ALA A 64 -4.97 6.83 8.21
CA ALA A 64 -4.24 8.10 8.22
C ALA A 64 -5.06 9.25 8.80
N ALA A 65 -6.37 9.28 8.50
CA ALA A 65 -7.29 10.33 8.89
C ALA A 65 -8.21 9.93 10.05
N LYS A 66 -7.82 8.96 10.89
CA LYS A 66 -8.64 8.47 12.00
C LYS A 66 -9.16 9.62 12.88
N GLY A 67 -10.49 9.71 12.98
CA GLY A 67 -11.20 10.75 13.72
C GLY A 67 -11.50 12.02 12.90
N PHE A 68 -11.10 12.08 11.63
CA PHE A 68 -11.43 13.17 10.68
C PHE A 68 -11.58 12.68 9.24
N GLU A 69 -11.97 11.43 9.07
CA GLU A 69 -12.05 10.72 7.78
C GLU A 69 -12.91 11.47 6.75
N GLY A 70 -13.95 12.17 7.21
CA GLY A 70 -14.82 12.97 6.35
C GLY A 70 -14.14 14.16 5.65
N LEU A 71 -12.94 14.55 6.09
CA LEU A 71 -12.15 15.63 5.48
C LEU A 71 -11.19 15.15 4.40
N VAL A 72 -11.05 13.84 4.25
CA VAL A 72 -10.10 13.21 3.33
C VAL A 72 -10.86 12.34 2.35
N GLY A 73 -10.86 12.71 1.07
CA GLY A 73 -11.58 11.99 0.02
C GLY A 73 -10.78 10.81 -0.55
N ASN A 74 -11.48 9.80 -1.07
CA ASN A 74 -10.85 8.78 -1.90
C ASN A 74 -10.79 9.31 -3.35
N PRO A 75 -9.60 9.50 -3.93
CA PRO A 75 -9.48 10.03 -5.29
C PRO A 75 -9.71 8.95 -6.36
N PHE A 76 -9.80 7.69 -5.95
CA PHE A 76 -9.96 6.58 -6.87
C PHE A 76 -11.43 6.16 -6.95
N SER A 77 -11.99 6.28 -8.14
CA SER A 77 -13.32 5.74 -8.42
C SER A 77 -13.26 4.24 -8.63
N ARG A 78 -14.35 3.56 -8.33
CA ARG A 78 -14.57 2.16 -8.63
C ARG A 78 -15.63 2.06 -9.73
N ASP A 79 -15.41 1.20 -10.69
CA ASP A 79 -16.49 0.74 -11.55
C ASP A 79 -17.29 -0.31 -10.79
N PRO A 80 -18.57 -0.09 -10.49
CA PRO A 80 -19.38 -1.02 -9.69
C PRO A 80 -19.59 -2.38 -10.37
N ARG A 81 -19.25 -2.49 -11.65
CA ARG A 81 -19.33 -3.75 -12.40
C ARG A 81 -18.19 -4.71 -12.10
N PHE A 82 -17.10 -4.20 -11.52
CA PHE A 82 -15.89 -4.97 -11.22
C PHE A 82 -15.62 -4.96 -9.71
N LEU A 83 -15.80 -6.10 -9.06
CA LEU A 83 -15.58 -6.24 -7.62
C LEU A 83 -14.10 -6.52 -7.29
N PHE A 84 -13.52 -7.49 -8.00
CA PHE A 84 -12.15 -7.93 -7.79
C PHE A 84 -11.19 -7.40 -8.86
N GLY A 85 -11.62 -7.44 -10.09
CA GLY A 85 -10.80 -7.12 -11.26
C GLY A 85 -10.75 -5.63 -11.61
N ASP A 86 -11.26 -4.74 -10.74
CA ASP A 86 -11.20 -3.30 -11.03
C ASP A 86 -9.77 -2.82 -11.11
N MET A 87 -9.28 -2.85 -12.30
CA MET A 87 -7.96 -2.33 -12.64
C MET A 87 -7.96 -0.81 -12.75
N GLY A 88 -9.14 -0.18 -12.77
CA GLY A 88 -9.31 1.25 -12.92
C GLY A 88 -8.43 1.85 -14.00
N THR A 89 -8.50 3.13 -14.22
CA THR A 89 -7.51 3.81 -15.07
C THR A 89 -6.16 3.80 -14.35
N PRO A 90 -5.09 3.21 -14.90
CA PRO A 90 -3.78 3.16 -14.22
C PRO A 90 -3.13 4.54 -14.10
N LYS A 91 -3.80 5.56 -14.60
CA LYS A 91 -3.32 6.95 -14.63
C LYS A 91 -3.77 7.70 -13.39
N VAL A 92 -2.94 8.65 -12.99
CA VAL A 92 -3.26 9.69 -12.02
C VAL A 92 -3.42 10.97 -12.82
N ASP A 93 -4.64 11.44 -12.95
CA ASP A 93 -4.99 12.66 -13.66
C ASP A 93 -4.90 13.91 -12.76
N GLU A 94 -5.19 15.07 -13.29
CA GLU A 94 -5.14 16.34 -12.55
C GLU A 94 -6.13 16.38 -11.38
N PRO A 95 -7.41 16.01 -11.51
CA PRO A 95 -8.34 15.95 -10.38
C PRO A 95 -7.86 15.01 -9.28
N THR A 96 -7.35 13.83 -9.63
CA THR A 96 -6.78 12.86 -8.70
C THR A 96 -5.59 13.45 -7.97
N THR A 97 -4.64 14.07 -8.69
CA THR A 97 -3.46 14.72 -8.11
C THR A 97 -3.86 15.83 -7.15
N SER A 98 -4.81 16.68 -7.54
CA SER A 98 -5.34 17.76 -6.70
C SER A 98 -5.99 17.22 -5.42
N GLN A 99 -6.72 16.11 -5.50
CA GLN A 99 -7.30 15.47 -4.33
C GLN A 99 -6.23 14.85 -3.43
N LEU A 100 -5.21 14.19 -3.99
CA LEU A 100 -4.09 13.65 -3.24
C LEU A 100 -3.34 14.74 -2.47
N LEU A 101 -3.08 15.87 -3.11
CA LEU A 101 -2.43 17.02 -2.47
C LEU A 101 -3.27 17.59 -1.32
N ARG A 102 -4.59 17.78 -1.53
CA ARG A 102 -5.50 18.22 -0.46
C ARG A 102 -5.51 17.23 0.72
N ASN A 103 -5.54 15.94 0.42
CA ASN A 103 -5.48 14.89 1.43
C ASN A 103 -4.17 14.95 2.24
N ALA A 104 -3.03 15.03 1.55
CA ALA A 104 -1.71 15.14 2.17
C ALA A 104 -1.63 16.32 3.15
N VAL A 105 -2.01 17.51 2.67
CA VAL A 105 -2.02 18.73 3.50
C VAL A 105 -2.97 18.59 4.69
N THR A 106 -4.15 18.03 4.49
CA THR A 106 -5.14 17.85 5.56
C THR A 106 -4.65 16.88 6.62
N ILE A 107 -4.12 15.73 6.22
CA ILE A 107 -3.60 14.72 7.13
C ILE A 107 -2.44 15.30 7.96
N VAL A 108 -1.45 15.88 7.30
CA VAL A 108 -0.27 16.42 8.00
C VAL A 108 -0.62 17.59 8.92
N LYS A 109 -1.55 18.47 8.51
CA LYS A 109 -2.05 19.52 9.39
C LYS A 109 -2.69 18.94 10.65
N ARG A 110 -3.43 17.85 10.54
CA ARG A 110 -4.05 17.18 11.70
C ARG A 110 -3.05 16.42 12.55
N GLN A 111 -2.07 15.73 11.95
CA GLN A 111 -1.00 15.05 12.68
C GLN A 111 -0.23 16.01 13.59
N THR A 112 -0.02 17.24 13.12
CA THR A 112 0.77 18.27 13.79
C THR A 112 -0.10 19.42 14.35
N ALA A 113 -1.39 19.15 14.60
CA ALA A 113 -2.32 20.20 14.99
C ALA A 113 -2.03 20.73 16.40
N HIS A 114 -1.91 22.04 16.52
CA HIS A 114 -1.70 22.76 17.77
C HIS A 114 -2.25 24.18 17.67
N THR A 115 -2.38 24.83 18.79
CA THR A 115 -2.67 26.26 18.91
C THR A 115 -1.58 26.94 19.76
N ILE A 116 -1.39 28.21 19.55
CA ILE A 116 -0.60 29.06 20.47
C ILE A 116 -1.60 29.94 21.21
N LYS A 117 -1.65 29.81 22.52
CA LYS A 117 -2.49 30.64 23.38
C LYS A 117 -1.63 31.23 24.48
N ASP A 118 -1.64 32.55 24.60
CA ASP A 118 -0.87 33.30 25.60
C ASP A 118 0.65 32.95 25.55
N GLY A 119 1.18 32.62 24.35
CA GLY A 119 2.58 32.20 24.17
C GLY A 119 2.82 30.71 24.45
N GLU A 120 1.86 29.98 24.96
CA GLU A 120 1.96 28.56 25.27
C GLU A 120 1.59 27.71 24.05
N PHE A 121 2.40 26.67 23.79
CA PHE A 121 2.15 25.66 22.73
C PHE A 121 1.21 24.59 23.26
N ILE A 122 0.01 24.52 22.70
CA ILE A 122 -1.02 23.59 23.12
C ILE A 122 -1.33 22.59 22.00
N PRO A 123 -0.90 21.31 22.13
CA PRO A 123 -1.25 20.28 21.18
C PRO A 123 -2.76 20.06 21.08
N SER A 124 -3.26 19.89 19.86
CA SER A 124 -4.66 19.50 19.66
C SER A 124 -4.86 18.04 20.09
N ARG A 125 -6.04 17.75 20.64
CA ARG A 125 -6.46 16.37 20.96
C ARG A 125 -6.48 15.43 19.74
N PHE A 126 -6.50 15.98 18.54
CA PHE A 126 -6.44 15.23 17.27
C PHE A 126 -5.03 15.08 16.72
N ALA A 127 -4.04 15.72 17.35
CA ALA A 127 -2.65 15.58 16.92
C ALA A 127 -2.13 14.18 17.24
N LYS A 128 -1.25 13.68 16.37
CA LYS A 128 -0.52 12.44 16.67
C LYS A 128 0.64 12.76 17.61
N LYS A 129 0.66 12.13 18.78
CA LYS A 129 1.63 12.38 19.85
C LYS A 129 3.07 12.39 19.33
N ASP A 130 3.39 11.45 18.46
CA ASP A 130 4.75 11.30 17.94
C ASP A 130 5.13 12.40 16.93
N PHE A 131 4.15 13.02 16.25
CA PHE A 131 4.40 14.06 15.26
C PHE A 131 4.43 15.47 15.86
N ILE A 132 3.81 15.65 17.03
CA ILE A 132 3.70 16.98 17.66
C ILE A 132 5.07 17.53 18.07
N ALA A 133 5.99 16.65 18.48
CA ALA A 133 7.34 17.03 18.89
C ALA A 133 8.14 17.74 17.78
N PHE A 134 7.85 17.45 16.53
CA PHE A 134 8.55 18.05 15.39
C PHE A 134 8.16 19.52 15.15
N VAL A 135 7.02 19.94 15.65
CA VAL A 135 6.51 21.32 15.52
C VAL A 135 6.49 22.09 16.83
N ASP A 136 6.82 21.45 17.95
CA ASP A 136 6.91 22.05 19.27
C ASP A 136 8.11 23.01 19.37
N PRO A 137 7.92 24.33 19.56
CA PRO A 137 9.01 25.29 19.62
C PRO A 137 9.89 25.12 20.87
N ALA A 138 9.42 24.46 21.92
CA ALA A 138 10.18 24.23 23.15
C ALA A 138 11.34 23.23 22.96
N GLN A 139 11.30 22.42 21.89
CA GLN A 139 12.34 21.43 21.59
C GLN A 139 13.18 21.89 20.39
N PRO A 140 14.51 21.70 20.38
CA PRO A 140 15.32 22.00 19.19
C PRO A 140 14.95 21.04 18.06
N LEU A 141 14.74 21.55 16.84
CA LEU A 141 14.56 20.72 15.66
C LEU A 141 15.93 20.34 15.09
N THR A 142 16.54 19.32 15.69
CA THR A 142 17.83 18.81 15.27
C THR A 142 17.73 18.01 13.97
N ARG A 143 18.85 17.77 13.31
CA ARG A 143 18.92 16.90 12.13
C ARG A 143 18.39 15.51 12.41
N GLU A 144 18.70 14.92 13.55
CA GLU A 144 18.20 13.62 13.99
C GLU A 144 16.67 13.62 14.13
N MET A 145 16.09 14.72 14.65
CA MET A 145 14.63 14.86 14.70
C MET A 145 14.02 14.96 13.31
N MET A 146 14.66 15.64 12.37
CA MET A 146 14.21 15.71 10.98
C MET A 146 14.27 14.32 10.31
N GLU A 147 15.36 13.58 10.51
CA GLU A 147 15.51 12.20 10.01
C GLU A 147 14.44 11.28 10.60
N LYS A 148 14.16 11.39 11.89
CA LYS A 148 13.08 10.66 12.55
C LYS A 148 11.71 11.02 11.98
N ALA A 149 11.42 12.31 11.78
CA ALA A 149 10.15 12.78 11.23
C ALA A 149 9.91 12.21 9.81
N VAL A 150 10.92 12.30 8.95
CA VAL A 150 10.90 11.76 7.59
C VAL A 150 10.69 10.25 7.62
N THR A 151 11.47 9.52 8.43
CA THR A 151 11.37 8.06 8.54
C THR A 151 9.99 7.62 9.01
N MET A 152 9.43 8.31 9.99
CA MET A 152 8.09 8.01 10.50
C MET A 152 7.04 8.25 9.43
N GLU A 153 7.14 9.33 8.67
CA GLU A 153 6.16 9.61 7.62
C GLU A 153 6.27 8.63 6.45
N PHE A 154 7.48 8.22 6.07
CA PHE A 154 7.69 7.15 5.09
C PHE A 154 7.03 5.84 5.52
N ARG A 155 7.21 5.43 6.78
CA ARG A 155 6.54 4.25 7.34
C ARG A 155 5.03 4.39 7.33
N HIS A 156 4.55 5.57 7.72
CA HIS A 156 3.11 5.86 7.80
C HIS A 156 2.44 5.91 6.42
N VAL A 157 3.09 6.53 5.43
CA VAL A 157 2.52 6.76 4.09
C VAL A 157 2.87 5.65 3.11
N LEU A 158 4.09 5.12 3.14
CA LEU A 158 4.60 4.20 2.13
C LEU A 158 4.78 2.76 2.66
N ALA A 159 4.57 2.55 3.96
CA ALA A 159 4.82 1.28 4.65
C ALA A 159 6.24 0.72 4.37
N ARG A 160 7.22 1.61 4.32
CA ARG A 160 8.65 1.26 4.21
C ARG A 160 9.53 2.34 4.82
N ASN A 161 10.79 2.02 5.05
CA ASN A 161 11.79 3.03 5.39
C ASN A 161 12.20 3.85 4.16
N PRO A 162 12.64 5.10 4.34
CA PRO A 162 13.31 5.82 3.27
C PRO A 162 14.65 5.15 2.94
N ARG A 163 15.02 5.13 1.66
CA ARG A 163 16.39 4.80 1.25
C ARG A 163 17.32 5.93 1.68
N GLU A 164 18.61 5.65 1.80
CA GLU A 164 19.58 6.66 2.25
C GLU A 164 19.53 7.95 1.43
N ALA A 165 19.47 7.83 0.10
CA ALA A 165 19.35 8.98 -0.80
C ALA A 165 18.04 9.76 -0.63
N GLU A 166 16.92 9.04 -0.35
CA GLU A 166 15.63 9.67 -0.08
C GLU A 166 15.68 10.41 1.26
N LEU A 167 16.22 9.78 2.31
CA LEU A 167 16.37 10.40 3.63
C LEU A 167 17.18 11.69 3.55
N LYS A 168 18.35 11.66 2.93
CA LYS A 168 19.20 12.84 2.73
C LYS A 168 18.46 13.96 2.00
N ARG A 169 17.75 13.62 0.91
CA ARG A 169 16.98 14.59 0.11
C ARG A 169 15.83 15.21 0.88
N PHE A 170 15.07 14.41 1.64
CA PHE A 170 13.92 14.91 2.40
C PHE A 170 14.34 15.70 3.63
N VAL A 171 15.45 15.37 4.29
CA VAL A 171 16.02 16.17 5.37
C VAL A 171 16.50 17.53 4.84
N ALA A 172 17.24 17.55 3.73
CA ALA A 172 17.65 18.81 3.10
C ALA A 172 16.44 19.67 2.67
N LEU A 173 15.38 19.03 2.15
CA LEU A 173 14.12 19.71 1.84
C LEU A 173 13.48 20.30 3.10
N MET A 174 13.49 19.57 4.21
CA MET A 174 12.94 20.06 5.48
C MET A 174 13.75 21.25 6.01
N GLU A 175 15.07 21.16 6.01
CA GLU A 175 15.96 22.26 6.39
C GLU A 175 15.65 23.54 5.59
N LYS A 176 15.54 23.38 4.26
CA LYS A 176 15.18 24.49 3.36
C LYS A 176 13.79 25.05 3.68
N ASN A 177 12.78 24.20 3.78
CA ASN A 177 11.41 24.64 4.02
C ASN A 177 11.24 25.30 5.40
N VAL A 178 11.94 24.80 6.42
CA VAL A 178 11.97 25.41 7.77
C VAL A 178 12.61 26.79 7.73
N LYS A 179 13.68 26.95 6.97
CA LYS A 179 14.36 28.26 6.78
C LYS A 179 13.44 29.25 6.06
N ASP A 180 12.74 28.81 5.03
CA ASP A 180 11.95 29.68 4.15
C ASP A 180 10.57 30.02 4.72
N ALA A 181 9.90 29.09 5.42
CA ALA A 181 8.52 29.22 5.85
C ALA A 181 8.31 29.07 7.37
N GLY A 182 9.39 28.92 8.13
CA GLY A 182 9.32 28.65 9.58
C GLY A 182 9.06 27.19 9.89
N ARG A 183 9.30 26.82 11.15
CA ARG A 183 9.32 25.42 11.62
C ARG A 183 8.05 24.65 11.28
N THR A 184 6.90 25.14 11.73
CA THR A 184 5.63 24.45 11.57
C THR A 184 5.28 24.24 10.09
N ALA A 185 5.38 25.27 9.29
CA ALA A 185 5.06 25.18 7.85
C ALA A 185 6.09 24.32 7.11
N GLY A 186 7.38 24.49 7.39
CA GLY A 186 8.46 23.74 6.77
C GLY A 186 8.36 22.23 7.02
N VAL A 187 8.11 21.83 8.27
CA VAL A 187 7.86 20.43 8.63
C VAL A 187 6.64 19.91 7.88
N ARG A 188 5.52 20.63 7.91
CA ARG A 188 4.27 20.22 7.24
C ARG A 188 4.44 20.06 5.73
N TYR A 189 5.11 20.97 5.06
CA TYR A 189 5.33 20.89 3.61
C TYR A 189 6.18 19.68 3.25
N THR A 190 7.21 19.40 4.04
CA THR A 190 8.08 18.26 3.79
C THR A 190 7.38 16.93 4.02
N LEU A 191 6.63 16.80 5.11
CA LEU A 191 5.87 15.58 5.38
C LEU A 191 4.77 15.36 4.33
N ALA A 192 4.06 16.42 3.92
CA ALA A 192 3.06 16.32 2.85
C ALA A 192 3.67 15.87 1.50
N ALA A 193 4.92 16.23 1.21
CA ALA A 193 5.60 15.80 0.00
C ALA A 193 5.81 14.27 -0.06
N VAL A 194 5.84 13.56 1.06
CA VAL A 194 5.94 12.10 1.09
C VAL A 194 4.69 11.45 0.45
N PHE A 195 3.52 12.04 0.64
CA PHE A 195 2.26 11.56 0.04
C PHE A 195 2.23 11.71 -1.49
N LEU A 196 3.10 12.54 -2.06
CA LEU A 196 3.18 12.76 -3.51
C LEU A 196 4.22 11.86 -4.19
N LEU A 197 4.91 11.02 -3.43
CA LEU A 197 5.77 10.01 -4.02
C LEU A 197 4.94 8.94 -4.76
N PRO A 198 5.41 8.44 -5.90
CA PRO A 198 4.70 7.41 -6.65
C PRO A 198 4.28 6.20 -5.80
N ASP A 199 5.12 5.78 -4.86
CA ASP A 199 4.87 4.63 -3.97
C ASP A 199 3.64 4.83 -3.06
N SER A 200 3.14 6.05 -2.89
CA SER A 200 1.92 6.32 -2.11
C SER A 200 0.63 5.89 -2.83
N VAL A 201 0.68 5.82 -4.15
CA VAL A 201 -0.47 5.53 -5.02
C VAL A 201 -0.25 4.34 -5.95
N PHE A 202 0.99 3.90 -6.13
CA PHE A 202 1.35 2.78 -6.99
C PHE A 202 2.11 1.70 -6.23
N ARG A 203 1.76 0.47 -6.52
CA ARG A 203 2.55 -0.70 -6.19
C ARG A 203 3.54 -0.96 -7.30
N ARG A 204 4.80 -1.17 -6.94
CA ARG A 204 5.86 -1.56 -7.87
C ARG A 204 6.13 -3.06 -7.77
N GLU A 205 6.33 -3.66 -8.92
CA GLU A 205 6.76 -5.04 -9.10
C GLU A 205 7.84 -5.02 -10.21
N LEU A 206 8.98 -4.40 -9.90
CA LEU A 206 10.05 -4.16 -10.86
C LEU A 206 11.20 -5.13 -10.68
N GLY A 207 11.38 -5.62 -9.46
CA GLY A 207 12.46 -6.54 -9.11
C GLY A 207 13.84 -5.88 -8.96
N ALA A 208 14.81 -6.74 -8.71
CA ALA A 208 16.22 -6.39 -8.62
C ALA A 208 16.87 -6.27 -10.02
N THR A 209 18.19 -6.24 -10.03
CA THR A 209 18.95 -6.35 -11.29
C THR A 209 18.58 -7.65 -12.01
N PRO A 210 18.25 -7.60 -13.31
CA PRO A 210 17.93 -8.79 -14.09
C PRO A 210 19.08 -9.78 -14.11
N ASP A 211 18.74 -11.07 -14.11
CA ASP A 211 19.70 -12.16 -14.35
C ASP A 211 20.10 -12.25 -15.83
N GLY A 212 20.91 -13.27 -16.16
CA GLY A 212 21.36 -13.49 -17.54
C GLY A 212 20.26 -13.82 -18.56
N GLU A 213 19.04 -14.12 -18.08
CA GLU A 213 17.85 -14.41 -18.89
C GLU A 213 16.86 -13.24 -18.93
N GLY A 214 17.26 -12.10 -18.35
CA GLY A 214 16.42 -10.90 -18.30
C GLY A 214 15.32 -10.95 -17.23
N ARG A 215 15.31 -11.96 -16.36
CA ARG A 215 14.37 -12.09 -15.24
C ARG A 215 14.89 -11.35 -14.02
N ALA A 216 14.02 -10.63 -13.33
CA ALA A 216 14.36 -9.91 -12.11
C ALA A 216 13.50 -10.41 -10.95
N ARG A 217 14.15 -10.92 -9.92
CA ARG A 217 13.44 -11.30 -8.70
C ARG A 217 12.93 -10.07 -7.97
N LEU A 218 11.68 -10.11 -7.51
CA LEU A 218 11.11 -9.07 -6.68
C LEU A 218 11.92 -8.86 -5.40
N GLN A 219 12.08 -7.61 -5.00
CA GLN A 219 12.69 -7.27 -3.73
C GLN A 219 11.78 -7.69 -2.55
N PRO A 220 12.35 -8.00 -1.37
CA PRO A 220 11.56 -8.40 -0.20
C PRO A 220 10.41 -7.43 0.14
N GLU A 221 10.62 -6.13 -0.01
CA GLU A 221 9.58 -5.12 0.21
C GLU A 221 8.48 -5.21 -0.86
N GLU A 222 8.83 -5.47 -2.12
CA GLU A 222 7.86 -5.66 -3.19
C GLU A 222 7.02 -6.91 -2.96
N ILE A 223 7.65 -8.00 -2.47
CA ILE A 223 6.95 -9.24 -2.08
C ILE A 223 6.02 -8.97 -0.89
N ALA A 224 6.47 -8.25 0.14
CA ALA A 224 5.63 -7.88 1.27
C ALA A 224 4.37 -7.11 0.85
N HIS A 225 4.53 -6.14 -0.07
CA HIS A 225 3.40 -5.41 -0.64
C HIS A 225 2.50 -6.31 -1.49
N ALA A 226 3.07 -7.21 -2.30
CA ALA A 226 2.30 -8.14 -3.11
C ALA A 226 1.45 -9.07 -2.26
N LEU A 227 2.01 -9.67 -1.20
CA LEU A 227 1.30 -10.53 -0.26
C LEU A 227 0.18 -9.78 0.49
N ALA A 228 0.47 -8.57 0.99
CA ALA A 228 -0.52 -7.74 1.66
C ALA A 228 -1.72 -7.45 0.75
N TYR A 229 -1.46 -7.05 -0.49
CA TYR A 229 -2.52 -6.71 -1.44
C TYR A 229 -3.25 -7.91 -2.02
N ALA A 230 -2.62 -9.08 -2.06
CA ALA A 230 -3.28 -10.30 -2.50
C ALA A 230 -4.30 -10.82 -1.47
N LEU A 231 -4.02 -10.64 -0.19
CA LEU A 231 -4.85 -11.19 0.89
C LEU A 231 -5.78 -10.15 1.51
N THR A 232 -5.32 -8.90 1.61
CA THR A 232 -6.02 -7.85 2.34
C THR A 232 -6.18 -6.59 1.49
N ASP A 233 -6.99 -5.64 1.95
CA ASP A 233 -7.05 -4.31 1.36
C ASP A 233 -6.12 -3.32 2.10
N LYS A 234 -5.08 -3.83 2.74
CA LYS A 234 -4.15 -3.04 3.54
C LYS A 234 -2.75 -3.06 2.95
N ARG A 235 -1.98 -2.05 3.29
CA ARG A 235 -0.54 -2.06 3.10
C ARG A 235 0.11 -3.07 4.06
N PRO A 236 1.35 -3.53 3.79
CA PRO A 236 2.01 -4.49 4.66
C PRO A 236 2.08 -3.98 6.09
N GLY A 237 1.63 -4.81 7.03
CA GLY A 237 1.76 -4.59 8.45
C GLY A 237 3.15 -4.99 8.97
N SER A 238 3.36 -4.84 10.29
CA SER A 238 4.65 -5.14 10.94
C SER A 238 5.17 -6.54 10.63
N LEU A 239 4.31 -7.56 10.63
CA LEU A 239 4.70 -8.95 10.32
C LEU A 239 5.41 -9.04 8.96
N LEU A 240 4.81 -8.49 7.91
CA LEU A 240 5.38 -8.52 6.56
C LEU A 240 6.62 -7.63 6.42
N LEU A 241 6.61 -6.45 7.03
CA LEU A 241 7.77 -5.54 7.01
C LEU A 241 8.96 -6.12 7.78
N ASP A 242 8.71 -6.76 8.91
CA ASP A 242 9.74 -7.45 9.69
C ASP A 242 10.28 -8.67 8.93
N ALA A 243 9.40 -9.44 8.27
CA ALA A 243 9.82 -10.57 7.44
C ALA A 243 10.72 -10.11 6.27
N ALA A 244 10.37 -9.01 5.61
CA ALA A 244 11.20 -8.42 4.57
C ALA A 244 12.57 -7.97 5.12
N THR A 245 12.57 -7.25 6.24
CA THR A 245 13.81 -6.73 6.85
C THR A 245 14.72 -7.85 7.36
N LYS A 246 14.14 -8.94 7.89
CA LYS A 246 14.87 -10.11 8.39
C LYS A 246 15.29 -11.11 7.29
N GLY A 247 15.01 -10.78 6.03
CA GLY A 247 15.38 -11.63 4.90
C GLY A 247 14.52 -12.88 4.71
N LYS A 248 13.43 -13.05 5.46
CA LYS A 248 12.50 -14.18 5.32
C LYS A 248 11.80 -14.23 3.96
N LEU A 249 11.74 -13.10 3.27
CA LEU A 249 11.16 -13.03 1.93
C LEU A 249 12.20 -13.16 0.80
N ASN A 250 13.42 -13.62 1.11
CA ASN A 250 14.47 -13.79 0.11
C ASN A 250 14.39 -15.10 -0.68
N ASP A 251 13.63 -16.07 -0.21
CA ASP A 251 13.48 -17.37 -0.87
C ASP A 251 12.04 -17.89 -0.77
N GLU A 252 11.73 -18.93 -1.52
CA GLU A 252 10.39 -19.51 -1.60
C GLU A 252 9.94 -20.12 -0.26
N ALA A 253 10.85 -20.79 0.44
CA ALA A 253 10.51 -21.44 1.71
C ALA A 253 10.09 -20.42 2.77
N GLY A 254 10.83 -19.31 2.89
CA GLY A 254 10.49 -18.24 3.79
C GLY A 254 9.20 -17.50 3.39
N VAL A 255 8.97 -17.30 2.09
CA VAL A 255 7.70 -16.74 1.60
C VAL A 255 6.53 -17.66 1.98
N ARG A 256 6.67 -18.97 1.80
CA ARG A 256 5.66 -19.97 2.16
C ARG A 256 5.35 -19.93 3.67
N GLU A 257 6.39 -19.95 4.52
CA GLU A 257 6.23 -19.82 5.98
C GLU A 257 5.45 -18.55 6.37
N VAL A 258 5.77 -17.43 5.73
CA VAL A 258 5.09 -16.15 6.00
C VAL A 258 3.63 -16.19 5.52
N VAL A 259 3.36 -16.78 4.36
CA VAL A 259 2.01 -16.96 3.84
C VAL A 259 1.18 -17.84 4.78
N ASP A 260 1.71 -18.97 5.23
CA ASP A 260 1.03 -19.85 6.18
C ASP A 260 0.71 -19.10 7.49
N SER A 261 1.67 -18.33 8.01
CA SER A 261 1.45 -17.49 9.20
C SER A 261 0.34 -16.44 9.00
N LEU A 262 0.23 -15.88 7.79
CA LEU A 262 -0.85 -14.94 7.46
C LEU A 262 -2.21 -15.64 7.36
N PHE A 263 -2.25 -16.86 6.85
CA PHE A 263 -3.49 -17.65 6.78
C PHE A 263 -3.96 -18.08 8.16
N ASP A 264 -3.04 -18.44 9.04
CA ASP A 264 -3.33 -18.92 10.39
C ASP A 264 -3.67 -17.79 11.36
N ASP A 265 -3.38 -16.55 11.05
CA ASP A 265 -3.73 -15.40 11.89
C ASP A 265 -5.26 -15.13 11.86
N PRO A 266 -5.99 -15.46 12.97
CA PRO A 266 -7.43 -15.24 13.03
C PRO A 266 -7.82 -13.76 13.10
N LYS A 267 -6.88 -12.87 13.42
CA LYS A 267 -7.10 -11.42 13.49
C LYS A 267 -6.93 -10.76 12.13
N LEU A 268 -6.25 -11.42 11.20
CA LEU A 268 -6.04 -10.91 9.86
C LEU A 268 -7.29 -11.15 9.01
N GLN A 269 -8.04 -10.09 8.76
CA GLN A 269 -9.13 -10.14 7.80
C GLN A 269 -8.57 -10.28 6.38
N LYS A 270 -9.12 -11.22 5.61
CA LYS A 270 -8.70 -11.56 4.24
C LYS A 270 -9.83 -11.28 3.23
N PRO A 271 -10.30 -10.01 3.13
CA PRO A 271 -11.48 -9.67 2.33
C PRO A 271 -11.27 -9.92 0.82
N ARG A 272 -10.04 -9.92 0.36
CA ARG A 272 -9.71 -10.15 -1.06
C ARG A 272 -10.03 -11.58 -1.49
N ILE A 273 -9.77 -12.54 -0.63
CA ILE A 273 -10.10 -13.96 -0.90
C ILE A 273 -11.60 -14.11 -1.01
N LEU A 274 -12.36 -13.56 -0.05
CA LEU A 274 -13.82 -13.62 -0.10
C LEU A 274 -14.37 -12.95 -1.36
N ARG A 275 -13.87 -11.76 -1.68
CA ARG A 275 -14.29 -11.00 -2.87
C ARG A 275 -14.00 -11.75 -4.18
N PHE A 276 -12.82 -12.39 -4.25
CA PHE A 276 -12.49 -13.24 -5.40
C PHE A 276 -13.54 -14.34 -5.60
N PHE A 277 -13.91 -15.07 -4.54
CA PHE A 277 -14.91 -16.11 -4.64
C PHE A 277 -16.33 -15.58 -4.89
N GLN A 278 -16.68 -14.42 -4.31
CA GLN A 278 -17.96 -13.76 -4.60
C GLN A 278 -18.07 -13.42 -6.08
N GLU A 279 -17.03 -12.83 -6.65
CA GLU A 279 -17.01 -12.48 -8.07
C GLU A 279 -16.95 -13.72 -8.97
N PHE A 280 -16.16 -14.73 -8.58
CA PHE A 280 -16.03 -15.99 -9.31
C PHE A 280 -17.34 -16.78 -9.37
N PHE A 281 -18.07 -16.84 -8.26
CA PHE A 281 -19.35 -17.53 -8.16
C PHE A 281 -20.55 -16.63 -8.40
N GLU A 282 -20.33 -15.35 -8.72
CA GLU A 282 -21.39 -14.35 -8.93
C GLU A 282 -22.32 -14.18 -7.70
N TYR A 283 -21.80 -14.27 -6.48
CA TYR A 283 -22.53 -13.96 -5.26
C TYR A 283 -22.47 -12.45 -4.98
N HIS A 284 -23.62 -11.77 -5.07
CA HIS A 284 -23.74 -10.34 -4.80
C HIS A 284 -24.62 -10.07 -3.59
#